data_cd9dabd50ee2dbb0f2e078c7885c0001
#
_entry.id   cd9dabd50ee2dbb0f2e078c7885c0001
#
_cell.length_a   1.000
_cell.length_b   1.000
_cell.length_c   1.000
_cell.angle_alpha   90.00
_cell.angle_beta   90.00
_cell.angle_gamma   90.00
#
_symmetry.space_group_name_H-M   'P 1'
#
loop_
_entity.id
_entity.type
_entity.pdbx_description
1 polymer ?
#
loop_
_entity_poly.entity_id
_entity_poly.type
_entity_poly.pdbx_seq_one_letter_code
_entity_poly.pdbx_strand_id
1 'polypeptide(L)'
;MRRIAVLTTVAMAVIGIGAGSAQADLPVIYNGLYGYAHTSPSASPPGANDWSCKPTSAHPRPVVLVHGTFADMSNSWQAISPLLKNNGYCVFALNYGDYDGSGSIGVYGVDDIPTSAGELNAFVDKVRTATGAVEVDLVGHSQGGMMPRYYLKNLGGAAKVHTLVGLSPSNHGTTLDGLFVLSDFFPGANQFTGALCPACEQQRAGSSFITALNSGGETVPGVDYTVIQTRFDQVVTPYTSAFLSGPTVKNVLLQNQCILDLGDHLSMPYDHIAAADVLTALDPLHPRGFPCTPIAPTAGG
;
A
#
# COMPACT_ATOMS: atom_id res chain seq x y z
N MET A 1 70.30 -49.28 -2.11
CA MET A 1 68.99 -49.05 -1.47
C MET A 1 68.63 -47.58 -1.69
N ARG A 2 67.72 -47.30 -2.64
CA ARG A 2 67.25 -45.95 -2.95
C ARG A 2 65.96 -45.67 -2.15
N ARG A 3 65.96 -44.62 -1.35
CA ARG A 3 64.79 -44.17 -0.59
C ARG A 3 64.03 -43.20 -1.48
N ILE A 4 62.76 -43.56 -1.77
CA ILE A 4 61.79 -42.69 -2.47
C ILE A 4 61.08 -41.88 -1.41
N ALA A 5 61.24 -40.53 -1.50
CA ALA A 5 60.48 -39.61 -0.66
C ALA A 5 59.16 -39.29 -1.37
N VAL A 6 58.04 -39.59 -0.71
CA VAL A 6 56.69 -39.19 -1.20
C VAL A 6 56.35 -37.83 -0.59
N LEU A 7 56.25 -36.82 -1.43
CA LEU A 7 55.73 -35.49 -1.05
C LEU A 7 54.21 -35.52 -1.16
N THR A 8 53.56 -35.40 -0.01
CA THR A 8 52.10 -35.17 0.08
C THR A 8 51.82 -33.67 0.03
N THR A 9 51.28 -33.21 -1.06
CA THR A 9 50.72 -31.84 -1.20
C THR A 9 49.37 -31.77 -0.57
N VAL A 10 49.20 -30.99 0.52
CA VAL A 10 47.93 -30.65 1.13
C VAL A 10 47.39 -29.42 0.41
N ALA A 11 46.32 -29.59 -0.34
CA ALA A 11 45.55 -28.48 -0.94
C ALA A 11 44.64 -27.86 0.12
N MET A 12 44.94 -26.64 0.58
CA MET A 12 44.03 -25.84 1.39
C MET A 12 42.96 -25.24 0.49
N ALA A 13 41.73 -25.70 0.64
CA ALA A 13 40.54 -25.04 0.06
C ALA A 13 40.24 -23.76 0.87
N VAL A 14 40.51 -22.61 0.30
CA VAL A 14 40.04 -21.32 0.85
C VAL A 14 38.57 -21.19 0.57
N ILE A 15 37.71 -21.42 1.57
CA ILE A 15 36.31 -21.08 1.50
C ILE A 15 36.18 -19.56 1.63
N GLY A 16 36.07 -18.88 0.53
CA GLY A 16 35.73 -17.46 0.49
C GLY A 16 34.33 -17.25 1.04
N ILE A 17 34.20 -16.85 2.28
CA ILE A 17 32.93 -16.30 2.80
C ILE A 17 32.78 -14.93 2.13
N GLY A 18 31.98 -14.88 1.08
CA GLY A 18 31.56 -13.62 0.48
C GLY A 18 30.73 -12.86 1.53
N ALA A 19 31.32 -11.88 2.18
CA ALA A 19 30.57 -10.88 2.93
C ALA A 19 29.74 -10.10 1.92
N GLY A 20 28.46 -10.46 1.78
CA GLY A 20 27.49 -9.61 1.09
C GLY A 20 27.52 -8.24 1.77
N SER A 21 27.80 -7.18 1.01
CA SER A 21 27.69 -5.82 1.51
C SER A 21 26.26 -5.63 2.01
N ALA A 22 26.06 -5.43 3.31
CA ALA A 22 24.78 -4.99 3.84
C ALA A 22 24.47 -3.67 3.16
N GLN A 23 23.38 -3.64 2.37
CA GLN A 23 22.91 -2.42 1.76
C GLN A 23 22.42 -1.52 2.91
N ALA A 24 22.85 -0.25 2.90
CA ALA A 24 22.37 0.72 3.89
C ALA A 24 20.85 0.90 3.75
N ASP A 25 20.17 1.04 4.88
CA ASP A 25 18.74 1.29 4.91
C ASP A 25 18.38 2.58 4.14
N LEU A 26 17.27 2.53 3.44
CA LEU A 26 16.70 3.69 2.76
C LEU A 26 16.14 4.68 3.79
N PRO A 27 16.27 5.99 3.59
CA PRO A 27 15.60 6.97 4.43
C PRO A 27 14.09 6.76 4.43
N VAL A 28 13.48 6.69 5.62
CA VAL A 28 12.03 6.65 5.81
C VAL A 28 11.58 8.03 6.26
N ILE A 29 10.78 8.71 5.44
CA ILE A 29 10.39 10.11 5.66
C ILE A 29 8.93 10.16 6.07
N TYR A 30 8.68 10.23 7.39
CA TYR A 30 7.35 10.43 7.94
C TYR A 30 6.95 11.90 7.89
N ASN A 31 6.85 12.45 6.68
CA ASN A 31 6.45 13.82 6.45
C ASN A 31 5.58 13.91 5.19
N GLY A 32 4.27 14.03 5.38
CA GLY A 32 3.29 14.11 4.29
C GLY A 32 3.48 15.35 3.42
N LEU A 33 3.84 16.49 3.99
CA LEU A 33 4.09 17.69 3.20
C LEU A 33 5.27 17.51 2.24
N TYR A 34 6.33 16.82 2.70
CA TYR A 34 7.44 16.43 1.82
C TYR A 34 6.98 15.44 0.74
N GLY A 35 6.24 14.40 1.13
CA GLY A 35 5.77 13.38 0.21
C GLY A 35 4.88 13.94 -0.89
N TYR A 36 3.87 14.71 -0.51
CA TYR A 36 2.91 15.29 -1.47
C TYR A 36 3.53 16.39 -2.34
N ALA A 37 4.62 17.03 -1.90
CA ALA A 37 5.39 17.95 -2.73
C ALA A 37 6.23 17.23 -3.81
N HIS A 38 6.38 15.92 -3.75
CA HIS A 38 7.02 15.14 -4.80
C HIS A 38 6.09 15.05 -6.01
N THR A 39 6.46 15.75 -7.06
CA THR A 39 5.66 15.91 -8.28
C THR A 39 6.26 15.15 -9.47
N SER A 40 6.72 13.93 -9.25
CA SER A 40 7.17 13.03 -10.33
C SER A 40 6.28 11.79 -10.38
N PRO A 41 5.04 11.91 -10.88
CA PRO A 41 4.03 10.84 -10.79
C PRO A 41 4.47 9.51 -11.41
N SER A 42 5.33 9.53 -12.41
CA SER A 42 5.90 8.35 -13.05
C SER A 42 7.08 7.72 -12.30
N ALA A 43 7.62 8.40 -11.28
CA ALA A 43 8.75 7.91 -10.52
C ALA A 43 8.28 6.87 -9.50
N SER A 44 8.99 5.74 -9.42
CA SER A 44 8.77 4.77 -8.35
C SER A 44 9.17 5.35 -7.00
N PRO A 45 8.39 5.09 -5.94
CA PRO A 45 8.80 5.49 -4.58
C PRO A 45 10.08 4.74 -4.17
N PRO A 46 10.86 5.27 -3.22
CA PRO A 46 12.12 4.65 -2.81
C PRO A 46 11.94 3.18 -2.40
N GLY A 47 12.72 2.29 -2.99
CA GLY A 47 12.69 0.86 -2.71
C GLY A 47 11.65 0.04 -3.45
N ALA A 48 10.72 0.67 -4.17
CA ALA A 48 9.72 -0.04 -4.98
C ALA A 48 10.18 -0.31 -6.42
N ASN A 49 9.48 -1.25 -7.06
CA ASN A 49 9.59 -1.60 -8.48
C ASN A 49 10.97 -2.13 -8.92
N ASP A 50 11.69 -2.76 -7.99
CA ASP A 50 12.82 -3.60 -8.36
C ASP A 50 12.30 -4.95 -8.89
N TRP A 51 12.17 -5.05 -10.20
CA TRP A 51 11.65 -6.23 -10.89
C TRP A 51 12.57 -7.45 -10.82
N SER A 52 13.80 -7.28 -10.32
CA SER A 52 14.72 -8.38 -10.02
C SER A 52 14.55 -8.96 -8.62
N CYS A 53 13.79 -8.28 -7.76
CA CYS A 53 13.57 -8.69 -6.37
C CYS A 53 12.94 -10.09 -6.28
N LYS A 54 13.49 -10.92 -5.39
CA LYS A 54 12.95 -12.24 -5.09
C LYS A 54 12.53 -12.30 -3.63
N PRO A 55 11.28 -12.66 -3.34
CA PRO A 55 10.80 -12.86 -1.99
C PRO A 55 11.65 -13.89 -1.24
N THR A 56 11.80 -13.69 0.06
CA THR A 56 12.52 -14.60 0.94
C THR A 56 11.54 -15.53 1.66
N SER A 57 12.05 -16.57 2.34
CA SER A 57 11.22 -17.43 3.19
C SER A 57 10.61 -16.67 4.38
N ALA A 58 11.25 -15.60 4.85
CA ALA A 58 10.72 -14.74 5.90
C ALA A 58 9.57 -13.86 5.39
N HIS A 59 9.66 -13.38 4.16
CA HIS A 59 8.64 -12.56 3.50
C HIS A 59 8.34 -13.14 2.11
N PRO A 60 7.54 -14.22 2.05
CA PRO A 60 7.31 -14.97 0.80
C PRO A 60 6.39 -14.25 -0.18
N ARG A 61 5.69 -13.21 0.26
CA ARG A 61 4.75 -12.43 -0.55
C ARG A 61 5.30 -11.04 -0.80
N PRO A 62 5.39 -10.60 -2.08
CA PRO A 62 5.67 -9.22 -2.40
C PRO A 62 4.48 -8.34 -2.00
N VAL A 63 4.78 -7.09 -1.63
CA VAL A 63 3.76 -6.09 -1.26
C VAL A 63 3.51 -5.16 -2.45
N VAL A 64 2.22 -4.99 -2.81
CA VAL A 64 1.78 -4.02 -3.83
C VAL A 64 1.09 -2.85 -3.13
N LEU A 65 1.60 -1.64 -3.38
CA LEU A 65 1.12 -0.38 -2.83
C LEU A 65 0.16 0.29 -3.81
N VAL A 66 -1.04 0.65 -3.33
CA VAL A 66 -2.16 1.17 -4.13
C VAL A 66 -2.58 2.54 -3.59
N HIS A 67 -2.30 3.60 -4.33
CA HIS A 67 -2.56 4.99 -3.91
C HIS A 67 -4.05 5.35 -3.86
N GLY A 68 -4.39 6.52 -3.33
CA GLY A 68 -5.75 7.05 -3.26
C GLY A 68 -6.17 7.86 -4.48
N THR A 69 -7.41 8.39 -4.43
CA THR A 69 -7.96 9.32 -5.45
C THR A 69 -7.10 10.58 -5.53
N PHE A 70 -6.85 11.07 -6.75
CA PHE A 70 -6.04 12.23 -7.12
C PHE A 70 -4.55 12.09 -6.86
N ALA A 71 -4.11 11.07 -6.14
CA ALA A 71 -2.73 10.81 -5.80
C ALA A 71 -2.01 9.97 -6.88
N ASP A 72 -0.73 9.74 -6.67
CA ASP A 72 0.10 8.86 -7.48
C ASP A 72 1.00 7.98 -6.60
N MET A 73 1.67 7.00 -7.21
CA MET A 73 2.57 6.09 -6.47
C MET A 73 3.76 6.81 -5.83
N SER A 74 4.24 7.90 -6.45
CA SER A 74 5.41 8.63 -5.95
C SER A 74 5.06 9.43 -4.70
N ASN A 75 3.97 10.20 -4.75
CA ASN A 75 3.58 11.08 -3.65
C ASN A 75 2.94 10.37 -2.47
N SER A 76 2.43 9.15 -2.64
CA SER A 76 1.76 8.41 -1.56
C SER A 76 2.70 7.56 -0.71
N TRP A 77 3.85 7.13 -1.22
CA TRP A 77 4.59 6.02 -0.62
C TRP A 77 6.03 6.35 -0.22
N GLN A 78 6.36 7.63 0.06
CA GLN A 78 7.72 8.04 0.47
C GLN A 78 8.14 7.53 1.85
N ALA A 79 7.19 7.10 2.69
CA ALA A 79 7.47 6.49 3.98
C ALA A 79 7.30 4.95 3.95
N ILE A 80 6.13 4.45 3.56
CA ILE A 80 5.81 3.02 3.67
C ILE A 80 6.67 2.17 2.72
N SER A 81 6.95 2.64 1.50
CA SER A 81 7.76 1.88 0.55
C SER A 81 9.18 1.60 1.06
N PRO A 82 9.99 2.62 1.44
CA PRO A 82 11.33 2.36 1.99
C PRO A 82 11.28 1.61 3.32
N LEU A 83 10.27 1.84 4.16
CA LEU A 83 10.10 1.07 5.40
C LEU A 83 9.95 -0.43 5.12
N LEU A 84 9.08 -0.81 4.20
CA LEU A 84 8.87 -2.22 3.81
C LEU A 84 10.13 -2.80 3.18
N LYS A 85 10.81 -2.05 2.29
CA LYS A 85 12.07 -2.49 1.69
C LYS A 85 13.15 -2.75 2.74
N ASN A 86 13.31 -1.86 3.72
CA ASN A 86 14.28 -2.01 4.84
C ASN A 86 13.94 -3.22 5.73
N ASN A 87 12.65 -3.60 5.79
CA ASN A 87 12.20 -4.81 6.48
C ASN A 87 12.25 -6.08 5.60
N GLY A 88 12.88 -6.03 4.43
CA GLY A 88 13.16 -7.21 3.60
C GLY A 88 12.05 -7.63 2.65
N TYR A 89 11.00 -6.82 2.47
CA TYR A 89 9.95 -7.09 1.49
C TYR A 89 10.37 -6.74 0.07
N CYS A 90 9.87 -7.48 -0.92
CA CYS A 90 9.81 -7.02 -2.29
C CYS A 90 8.62 -6.07 -2.43
N VAL A 91 8.86 -4.81 -2.76
CA VAL A 91 7.84 -3.76 -2.81
C VAL A 91 7.60 -3.34 -4.25
N PHE A 92 6.32 -3.21 -4.60
CA PHE A 92 5.88 -2.74 -5.91
C PHE A 92 4.80 -1.68 -5.72
N ALA A 93 4.75 -0.70 -6.62
CA ALA A 93 3.75 0.36 -6.60
C ALA A 93 3.31 0.67 -8.03
N LEU A 94 2.04 1.00 -8.22
CA LEU A 94 1.48 1.35 -9.52
C LEU A 94 0.78 2.70 -9.47
N ASN A 95 0.68 3.33 -10.63
CA ASN A 95 -0.37 4.31 -10.93
C ASN A 95 -1.51 3.59 -11.63
N TYR A 96 -2.74 3.98 -11.35
CA TYR A 96 -3.95 3.41 -11.92
C TYR A 96 -5.04 4.49 -12.05
N GLY A 97 -6.03 4.25 -12.89
CA GLY A 97 -7.19 5.11 -13.02
C GLY A 97 -6.86 6.48 -13.57
N ASP A 98 -6.02 6.54 -14.61
CA ASP A 98 -5.77 7.74 -15.40
C ASP A 98 -6.96 7.97 -16.35
N TYR A 99 -7.59 9.15 -16.26
CA TYR A 99 -8.82 9.46 -17.00
C TYR A 99 -8.71 9.29 -18.51
N ASP A 100 -7.60 9.65 -19.12
CA ASP A 100 -7.38 9.60 -20.57
C ASP A 100 -6.27 8.63 -20.99
N GLY A 101 -5.68 7.91 -20.03
CA GLY A 101 -4.60 6.97 -20.29
C GLY A 101 -3.28 7.60 -20.73
N SER A 102 -3.17 8.93 -20.71
CA SER A 102 -1.98 9.65 -21.22
C SER A 102 -0.90 9.86 -20.16
N GLY A 103 -1.26 9.85 -18.88
CA GLY A 103 -0.39 10.23 -17.77
C GLY A 103 0.03 11.70 -17.79
N SER A 104 -0.53 12.48 -18.70
CA SER A 104 -0.05 13.84 -19.01
C SER A 104 -0.35 14.84 -17.91
N ILE A 105 -1.41 14.61 -17.11
CA ILE A 105 -1.85 15.52 -16.05
C ILE A 105 -1.23 15.14 -14.71
N GLY A 106 -0.83 13.86 -14.54
CA GLY A 106 -0.23 13.36 -13.30
C GLY A 106 -1.22 13.21 -12.14
N VAL A 107 -2.53 13.12 -12.44
CA VAL A 107 -3.62 12.88 -11.51
C VAL A 107 -4.23 11.52 -11.81
N TYR A 108 -4.22 10.64 -10.82
CA TYR A 108 -4.65 9.25 -10.98
C TYR A 108 -5.77 8.88 -10.01
N GLY A 109 -6.31 7.66 -10.12
CA GLY A 109 -7.41 7.19 -9.29
C GLY A 109 -8.72 7.92 -9.55
N VAL A 110 -8.92 8.46 -10.76
CA VAL A 110 -10.11 9.22 -11.16
C VAL A 110 -11.02 8.47 -12.14
N ASP A 111 -10.51 7.47 -12.84
CA ASP A 111 -11.28 6.66 -13.79
C ASP A 111 -12.20 5.67 -13.08
N ASP A 112 -13.06 5.00 -13.85
CA ASP A 112 -13.99 3.97 -13.39
C ASP A 112 -13.30 2.92 -12.52
N ILE A 113 -13.85 2.66 -11.32
CA ILE A 113 -13.22 1.76 -10.34
C ILE A 113 -13.12 0.31 -10.84
N PRO A 114 -14.11 -0.30 -11.51
CA PRO A 114 -13.95 -1.58 -12.18
C PRO A 114 -12.79 -1.63 -13.18
N THR A 115 -12.61 -0.59 -13.99
CA THR A 115 -11.48 -0.45 -14.92
C THR A 115 -10.15 -0.39 -14.17
N SER A 116 -10.05 0.47 -13.18
CA SER A 116 -8.89 0.59 -12.27
C SER A 116 -8.54 -0.72 -11.56
N ALA A 117 -9.56 -1.49 -11.15
CA ALA A 117 -9.37 -2.82 -10.57
C ALA A 117 -8.82 -3.83 -11.60
N GLY A 118 -9.15 -3.67 -12.89
CA GLY A 118 -8.56 -4.43 -13.99
C GLY A 118 -7.07 -4.13 -14.17
N GLU A 119 -6.66 -2.86 -14.05
CA GLU A 119 -5.27 -2.45 -14.06
C GLU A 119 -4.48 -3.05 -12.88
N LEU A 120 -5.06 -3.02 -11.68
CA LEU A 120 -4.48 -3.67 -10.50
C LEU A 120 -4.31 -5.18 -10.72
N ASN A 121 -5.31 -5.85 -11.31
CA ASN A 121 -5.23 -7.28 -11.63
C ASN A 121 -4.04 -7.58 -12.56
N ALA A 122 -3.90 -6.82 -13.65
CA ALA A 122 -2.78 -6.98 -14.58
C ALA A 122 -1.43 -6.70 -13.90
N PHE A 123 -1.36 -5.70 -13.03
CA PHE A 123 -0.15 -5.37 -12.28
C PHE A 123 0.24 -6.48 -11.29
N VAL A 124 -0.72 -7.02 -10.54
CA VAL A 124 -0.49 -8.16 -9.63
C VAL A 124 0.03 -9.38 -10.39
N ASP A 125 -0.53 -9.70 -11.56
CA ASP A 125 -0.04 -10.80 -12.38
C ASP A 125 1.39 -10.56 -12.88
N LYS A 126 1.75 -9.33 -13.24
CA LYS A 126 3.11 -8.94 -13.57
C LYS A 126 4.07 -9.11 -12.39
N VAL A 127 3.67 -8.67 -11.19
CA VAL A 127 4.48 -8.83 -9.97
C VAL A 127 4.70 -10.31 -9.65
N ARG A 128 3.65 -11.13 -9.67
CA ARG A 128 3.74 -12.57 -9.43
C ARG A 128 4.66 -13.26 -10.44
N THR A 129 4.54 -12.91 -11.70
CA THR A 129 5.41 -13.46 -12.77
C THR A 129 6.88 -13.07 -12.55
N ALA A 130 7.16 -11.81 -12.23
CA ALA A 130 8.52 -11.33 -12.02
C ALA A 130 9.18 -11.93 -10.77
N THR A 131 8.42 -12.06 -9.68
CA THR A 131 8.92 -12.54 -8.40
C THR A 131 8.91 -14.06 -8.24
N GLY A 132 7.99 -14.73 -8.94
CA GLY A 132 7.70 -16.16 -8.78
C GLY A 132 6.79 -16.45 -7.58
N ALA A 133 6.23 -15.42 -6.94
CA ALA A 133 5.33 -15.58 -5.79
C ALA A 133 3.97 -16.13 -6.22
N VAL A 134 3.38 -16.98 -5.37
CA VAL A 134 2.02 -17.51 -5.57
C VAL A 134 0.97 -16.45 -5.27
N GLU A 135 1.20 -15.65 -4.22
CA GLU A 135 0.31 -14.60 -3.74
C GLU A 135 1.09 -13.30 -3.49
N VAL A 136 0.37 -12.21 -3.40
CA VAL A 136 0.87 -10.89 -2.96
C VAL A 136 0.11 -10.43 -1.72
N ASP A 137 0.66 -9.45 -1.02
CA ASP A 137 -0.07 -8.64 -0.04
C ASP A 137 -0.33 -7.26 -0.64
N LEU A 138 -1.50 -6.67 -0.34
CA LEU A 138 -1.89 -5.34 -0.81
C LEU A 138 -1.90 -4.37 0.36
N VAL A 139 -1.33 -3.20 0.17
CA VAL A 139 -1.46 -2.05 1.09
C VAL A 139 -2.00 -0.87 0.31
N GLY A 140 -3.16 -0.38 0.68
CA GLY A 140 -3.82 0.69 -0.05
C GLY A 140 -4.28 1.83 0.84
N HIS A 141 -4.24 3.05 0.30
CA HIS A 141 -4.74 4.24 0.98
C HIS A 141 -6.03 4.72 0.33
N SER A 142 -7.03 5.11 1.15
CA SER A 142 -8.27 5.70 0.64
C SER A 142 -8.98 4.79 -0.38
N GLN A 143 -9.25 5.27 -1.60
CA GLN A 143 -9.75 4.44 -2.71
C GLN A 143 -8.89 3.19 -2.94
N GLY A 144 -7.55 3.33 -2.82
CA GLY A 144 -6.62 2.20 -2.98
C GLY A 144 -6.74 1.13 -1.90
N GLY A 145 -7.39 1.42 -0.77
CA GLY A 145 -7.78 0.42 0.24
C GLY A 145 -9.17 -0.19 -0.01
N MET A 146 -10.03 0.46 -0.78
CA MET A 146 -11.38 0.00 -1.10
C MET A 146 -11.46 -0.71 -2.47
N MET A 147 -10.90 -0.12 -3.54
CA MET A 147 -10.95 -0.66 -4.91
C MET A 147 -10.43 -2.11 -5.00
N PRO A 148 -9.37 -2.52 -4.27
CA PRO A 148 -8.93 -3.91 -4.27
C PRO A 148 -10.02 -4.90 -3.85
N ARG A 149 -11.00 -4.50 -3.05
CA ARG A 149 -12.13 -5.39 -2.70
C ARG A 149 -12.97 -5.75 -3.94
N TYR A 150 -13.11 -4.82 -4.89
CA TYR A 150 -13.74 -5.14 -6.18
C TYR A 150 -12.91 -6.15 -6.97
N TYR A 151 -11.59 -5.98 -7.03
CA TYR A 151 -10.67 -6.92 -7.65
C TYR A 151 -10.76 -8.31 -7.00
N LEU A 152 -10.73 -8.38 -5.67
CA LEU A 152 -10.84 -9.65 -4.93
C LEU A 152 -12.15 -10.38 -5.23
N LYS A 153 -13.26 -9.65 -5.25
CA LYS A 153 -14.62 -10.21 -5.34
C LYS A 153 -15.03 -10.56 -6.77
N ASN A 154 -14.63 -9.74 -7.75
CA ASN A 154 -15.19 -9.79 -9.10
C ASN A 154 -14.17 -10.21 -10.19
N LEU A 155 -12.87 -10.10 -9.94
CA LEU A 155 -11.81 -10.35 -10.94
C LEU A 155 -10.88 -11.50 -10.56
N GLY A 156 -11.30 -12.34 -9.61
CA GLY A 156 -10.53 -13.53 -9.20
C GLY A 156 -9.31 -13.23 -8.34
N GLY A 157 -9.22 -12.03 -7.78
CA GLY A 157 -8.09 -11.60 -6.95
C GLY A 157 -7.91 -12.41 -5.66
N ALA A 158 -9.00 -13.00 -5.12
CA ALA A 158 -8.94 -13.81 -3.91
C ALA A 158 -7.97 -15.01 -3.99
N ALA A 159 -7.70 -15.53 -5.20
CA ALA A 159 -6.74 -16.61 -5.41
C ALA A 159 -5.29 -16.11 -5.55
N LYS A 160 -5.06 -14.81 -5.49
CA LYS A 160 -3.76 -14.16 -5.75
C LYS A 160 -3.30 -13.25 -4.61
N VAL A 161 -4.17 -12.97 -3.66
CA VAL A 161 -3.92 -12.03 -2.56
C VAL A 161 -4.15 -12.72 -1.23
N HIS A 162 -3.19 -12.62 -0.33
CA HIS A 162 -3.30 -13.17 1.02
C HIS A 162 -3.83 -12.13 2.01
N THR A 163 -3.29 -10.90 1.98
CA THR A 163 -3.66 -9.83 2.92
C THR A 163 -4.02 -8.54 2.17
N LEU A 164 -5.08 -7.87 2.61
CA LEU A 164 -5.40 -6.49 2.22
C LEU A 164 -5.36 -5.59 3.45
N VAL A 165 -4.43 -4.63 3.46
CA VAL A 165 -4.34 -3.58 4.48
C VAL A 165 -4.85 -2.27 3.88
N GLY A 166 -5.91 -1.71 4.46
CA GLY A 166 -6.46 -0.42 4.06
C GLY A 166 -6.14 0.67 5.08
N LEU A 167 -5.48 1.72 4.63
CA LEU A 167 -5.26 2.96 5.37
C LEU A 167 -6.39 3.93 5.04
N SER A 168 -7.26 4.26 5.99
CA SER A 168 -8.44 5.12 5.79
C SER A 168 -9.25 4.78 4.53
N PRO A 169 -9.61 3.51 4.29
CA PRO A 169 -10.26 3.10 3.05
C PRO A 169 -11.71 3.59 2.98
N SER A 170 -12.17 4.00 1.79
CA SER A 170 -13.56 4.43 1.54
C SER A 170 -14.54 3.25 1.39
N ASN A 171 -14.50 2.27 2.31
CA ASN A 171 -15.20 0.99 2.21
C ASN A 171 -16.73 1.10 2.12
N HIS A 172 -17.33 2.08 2.79
CA HIS A 172 -18.77 2.39 2.71
C HIS A 172 -19.02 3.75 2.04
N GLY A 173 -18.03 4.19 1.27
CA GLY A 173 -18.07 5.47 0.58
C GLY A 173 -17.72 6.66 1.47
N THR A 174 -17.84 7.83 0.88
CA THR A 174 -17.57 9.11 1.50
C THR A 174 -18.58 10.15 1.05
N THR A 175 -18.58 11.33 1.64
CA THR A 175 -19.33 12.49 1.16
C THR A 175 -18.59 13.15 -0.02
N LEU A 176 -19.31 13.85 -0.89
CA LEU A 176 -18.68 14.67 -1.94
C LEU A 176 -17.79 15.76 -1.33
N ASP A 177 -18.22 16.35 -0.21
CA ASP A 177 -17.43 17.37 0.50
C ASP A 177 -16.07 16.81 0.92
N GLY A 178 -16.00 15.55 1.38
CA GLY A 178 -14.74 14.88 1.70
C GLY A 178 -13.82 14.73 0.46
N LEU A 179 -14.39 14.39 -0.71
CA LEU A 179 -13.62 14.32 -1.96
C LEU A 179 -13.15 15.69 -2.44
N PHE A 180 -13.92 16.76 -2.22
CA PHE A 180 -13.49 18.11 -2.54
C PHE A 180 -12.31 18.56 -1.69
N VAL A 181 -12.24 18.16 -0.41
CA VAL A 181 -11.04 18.41 0.41
C VAL A 181 -9.78 17.80 -0.24
N LEU A 182 -9.88 16.61 -0.81
CA LEU A 182 -8.76 16.01 -1.55
C LEU A 182 -8.43 16.81 -2.82
N SER A 183 -9.44 17.22 -3.59
CA SER A 183 -9.21 17.93 -4.86
C SER A 183 -8.52 19.28 -4.65
N ASP A 184 -8.77 19.93 -3.53
CA ASP A 184 -8.09 21.20 -3.19
C ASP A 184 -6.62 20.98 -2.79
N PHE A 185 -6.28 19.78 -2.33
CA PHE A 185 -4.92 19.46 -1.88
C PHE A 185 -4.00 19.03 -3.03
N PHE A 186 -4.51 18.32 -4.04
CA PHE A 186 -3.69 17.82 -5.14
C PHE A 186 -3.73 18.76 -6.35
N PRO A 187 -2.56 19.24 -6.84
CA PRO A 187 -2.49 20.13 -8.02
C PRO A 187 -3.16 19.48 -9.25
N GLY A 188 -4.08 20.23 -9.87
CA GLY A 188 -4.83 19.76 -11.05
C GLY A 188 -6.07 18.91 -10.74
N ALA A 189 -6.25 18.42 -9.51
CA ALA A 189 -7.39 17.57 -9.15
C ALA A 189 -8.74 18.29 -9.26
N ASN A 190 -8.80 19.60 -9.02
CA ASN A 190 -10.02 20.40 -9.15
C ASN A 190 -10.58 20.49 -10.58
N GLN A 191 -9.85 20.04 -11.59
CA GLN A 191 -10.34 19.88 -12.96
C GLN A 191 -11.19 18.59 -13.11
N PHE A 192 -11.05 17.64 -12.20
CA PHE A 192 -11.73 16.35 -12.20
C PHE A 192 -12.95 16.41 -11.28
N THR A 193 -14.02 17.01 -11.76
CA THR A 193 -15.30 17.07 -11.05
C THR A 193 -16.41 16.46 -11.91
N GLY A 194 -17.41 15.87 -11.26
CA GLY A 194 -18.56 15.28 -11.97
C GLY A 194 -18.12 14.19 -12.96
N ALA A 195 -18.48 14.35 -14.23
CA ALA A 195 -18.24 13.35 -15.28
C ALA A 195 -16.76 13.08 -15.57
N LEU A 196 -15.84 13.95 -15.13
CA LEU A 196 -14.40 13.75 -15.28
C LEU A 196 -13.77 12.95 -14.13
N CYS A 197 -14.55 12.57 -13.13
CA CYS A 197 -14.12 11.68 -12.04
C CYS A 197 -15.18 10.60 -11.78
N PRO A 198 -15.31 9.58 -12.65
CA PRO A 198 -16.21 8.46 -12.39
C PRO A 198 -15.97 7.82 -11.02
N ALA A 199 -14.71 7.67 -10.60
CA ALA A 199 -14.35 7.14 -9.29
C ALA A 199 -14.93 7.98 -8.14
N CYS A 200 -14.99 9.31 -8.28
CA CYS A 200 -15.57 10.19 -7.26
C CYS A 200 -17.05 9.88 -7.03
N GLU A 201 -17.81 9.75 -8.11
CA GLU A 201 -19.24 9.41 -8.03
C GLU A 201 -19.44 7.99 -7.49
N GLN A 202 -18.60 7.05 -7.89
CA GLN A 202 -18.67 5.67 -7.41
C GLN A 202 -18.33 5.55 -5.92
N GLN A 203 -17.43 6.36 -5.39
CA GLN A 203 -17.08 6.41 -3.96
C GLN A 203 -18.08 7.13 -3.10
N ARG A 204 -19.09 7.78 -3.68
CA ARG A 204 -20.13 8.46 -2.88
C ARG A 204 -20.88 7.45 -2.02
N ALA A 205 -21.09 7.80 -0.75
CA ALA A 205 -21.90 6.99 0.17
C ALA A 205 -23.31 6.73 -0.41
N GLY A 206 -23.72 5.46 -0.42
CA GLY A 206 -25.00 5.04 -0.99
C GLY A 206 -25.02 4.96 -2.52
N SER A 207 -23.91 5.15 -3.21
CA SER A 207 -23.84 4.91 -4.66
C SER A 207 -24.18 3.45 -4.99
N SER A 208 -24.62 3.22 -6.23
CA SER A 208 -24.88 1.85 -6.71
C SER A 208 -23.63 0.98 -6.66
N PHE A 209 -22.44 1.56 -6.90
CA PHE A 209 -21.18 0.87 -6.83
C PHE A 209 -20.87 0.40 -5.39
N ILE A 210 -20.89 1.29 -4.40
CA ILE A 210 -20.63 0.94 -2.98
C ILE A 210 -21.67 -0.06 -2.47
N THR A 211 -22.93 0.13 -2.83
CA THR A 211 -24.02 -0.79 -2.45
C THR A 211 -23.78 -2.19 -3.02
N ALA A 212 -23.42 -2.30 -4.29
CA ALA A 212 -23.12 -3.57 -4.94
C ALA A 212 -21.84 -4.22 -4.37
N LEU A 213 -20.78 -3.43 -4.12
CA LEU A 213 -19.52 -3.92 -3.55
C LEU A 213 -19.74 -4.58 -2.18
N ASN A 214 -20.59 -3.99 -1.33
CA ASN A 214 -20.88 -4.49 0.01
C ASN A 214 -21.98 -5.56 0.06
N SER A 215 -22.74 -5.72 -1.03
CA SER A 215 -23.80 -6.72 -1.09
C SER A 215 -23.26 -8.14 -1.01
N GLY A 216 -23.92 -9.01 -0.22
CA GLY A 216 -23.53 -10.41 -0.05
C GLY A 216 -22.29 -10.63 0.84
N GLY A 217 -21.83 -9.60 1.54
CA GLY A 217 -20.68 -9.62 2.43
C GLY A 217 -19.56 -8.69 1.99
N GLU A 218 -18.82 -8.19 2.96
CA GLU A 218 -17.78 -7.15 2.74
C GLU A 218 -16.40 -7.73 2.47
N THR A 219 -16.22 -9.03 2.73
CA THR A 219 -14.95 -9.76 2.57
C THR A 219 -15.14 -11.00 1.72
N VAL A 220 -14.06 -11.54 1.19
CA VAL A 220 -14.04 -12.83 0.49
C VAL A 220 -13.23 -13.85 1.29
N PRO A 221 -13.61 -15.14 1.27
CA PRO A 221 -12.85 -16.18 1.96
C PRO A 221 -11.41 -16.29 1.47
N GLY A 222 -10.48 -16.61 2.38
CA GLY A 222 -9.06 -16.82 2.06
C GLY A 222 -8.21 -15.57 2.06
N VAL A 223 -8.79 -14.39 2.29
CA VAL A 223 -8.06 -13.12 2.39
C VAL A 223 -8.21 -12.57 3.81
N ASP A 224 -7.11 -12.12 4.39
CA ASP A 224 -7.07 -11.40 5.65
C ASP A 224 -7.19 -9.89 5.42
N TYR A 225 -8.00 -9.21 6.24
CA TYR A 225 -8.26 -7.78 6.10
C TYR A 225 -7.83 -7.03 7.37
N THR A 226 -7.05 -5.97 7.19
CA THR A 226 -6.77 -5.01 8.25
C THR A 226 -7.16 -3.62 7.77
N VAL A 227 -8.04 -2.95 8.53
CA VAL A 227 -8.39 -1.54 8.33
C VAL A 227 -7.75 -0.72 9.41
N ILE A 228 -6.91 0.23 9.03
CA ILE A 228 -6.25 1.17 9.94
C ILE A 228 -6.88 2.55 9.68
N GLN A 229 -7.45 3.15 10.72
CA GLN A 229 -8.26 4.35 10.59
C GLN A 229 -7.95 5.37 11.68
N THR A 230 -8.10 6.64 11.34
CA THR A 230 -8.02 7.76 12.28
C THR A 230 -9.40 8.34 12.58
N ARG A 231 -9.61 8.77 13.83
CA ARG A 231 -10.83 9.48 14.23
C ARG A 231 -10.95 10.86 13.57
N PHE A 232 -9.83 11.42 13.13
CA PHE A 232 -9.75 12.75 12.57
C PHE A 232 -9.81 12.77 11.04
N ASP A 233 -10.29 11.68 10.43
CA ASP A 233 -10.49 11.59 8.99
C ASP A 233 -11.55 12.60 8.52
N GLN A 234 -11.13 13.57 7.71
CA GLN A 234 -11.99 14.60 7.14
C GLN A 234 -12.52 14.24 5.75
N VAL A 235 -12.02 13.15 5.17
CA VAL A 235 -12.38 12.68 3.84
C VAL A 235 -13.38 11.52 3.94
N VAL A 236 -13.01 10.42 4.58
CA VAL A 236 -13.87 9.26 4.79
C VAL A 236 -14.70 9.48 6.06
N THR A 237 -15.87 10.09 5.88
CA THR A 237 -16.75 10.54 6.98
C THR A 237 -18.11 9.85 6.95
N PRO A 238 -18.63 9.41 8.13
CA PRO A 238 -17.93 9.34 9.41
C PRO A 238 -16.77 8.34 9.34
N TYR A 239 -15.73 8.52 10.15
CA TYR A 239 -14.54 7.65 10.11
C TYR A 239 -14.85 6.14 10.22
N THR A 240 -15.93 5.81 10.89
CA THR A 240 -16.40 4.42 11.03
C THR A 240 -16.86 3.80 9.72
N SER A 241 -17.11 4.60 8.68
CA SER A 241 -17.46 4.09 7.34
C SER A 241 -16.28 3.38 6.63
N ALA A 242 -15.08 3.53 7.16
CA ALA A 242 -13.92 2.77 6.71
C ALA A 242 -13.91 1.31 7.20
N PHE A 243 -14.51 1.02 8.34
CA PHE A 243 -14.43 -0.30 8.98
C PHE A 243 -15.20 -1.36 8.19
N LEU A 244 -14.68 -2.59 8.22
CA LEU A 244 -15.27 -3.75 7.60
C LEU A 244 -15.83 -4.71 8.64
N SER A 245 -16.77 -5.54 8.20
CA SER A 245 -17.30 -6.67 8.94
C SER A 245 -16.96 -7.98 8.24
N GLY A 246 -16.50 -8.98 8.98
CA GLY A 246 -16.15 -10.29 8.43
C GLY A 246 -15.27 -11.10 9.38
N PRO A 247 -15.14 -12.41 9.14
CA PRO A 247 -14.44 -13.32 10.07
C PRO A 247 -12.93 -13.08 10.15
N THR A 248 -12.31 -12.52 9.11
CA THR A 248 -10.86 -12.27 9.02
C THR A 248 -10.54 -10.78 9.04
N VAL A 249 -11.45 -9.97 9.62
CA VAL A 249 -11.28 -8.50 9.67
C VAL A 249 -10.70 -8.07 11.00
N LYS A 250 -9.65 -7.24 10.93
CA LYS A 250 -9.13 -6.47 12.04
C LYS A 250 -9.31 -4.98 11.76
N ASN A 251 -10.14 -4.31 12.54
CA ASN A 251 -10.29 -2.86 12.49
C ASN A 251 -9.44 -2.22 13.59
N VAL A 252 -8.57 -1.31 13.22
CA VAL A 252 -7.66 -0.57 14.10
C VAL A 252 -8.02 0.89 14.08
N LEU A 253 -8.22 1.49 15.24
CA LEU A 253 -8.38 2.94 15.42
C LEU A 253 -7.12 3.48 16.11
N LEU A 254 -6.35 4.32 15.42
CA LEU A 254 -5.04 4.80 15.89
C LEU A 254 -5.13 5.47 17.27
N GLN A 255 -6.18 6.24 17.53
CA GLN A 255 -6.35 6.94 18.81
C GLN A 255 -6.68 6.01 20.00
N ASN A 256 -7.00 4.74 19.76
CA ASN A 256 -7.07 3.74 20.81
C ASN A 256 -5.67 3.23 21.20
N GLN A 257 -4.68 3.40 20.35
CA GLN A 257 -3.29 3.00 20.59
C GLN A 257 -2.46 4.18 21.09
N CYS A 258 -2.68 5.38 20.51
CA CYS A 258 -1.97 6.60 20.91
C CYS A 258 -2.92 7.81 20.90
N ILE A 259 -3.20 8.35 22.07
CA ILE A 259 -4.07 9.53 22.21
C ILE A 259 -3.43 10.82 21.65
N LEU A 260 -2.11 10.83 21.47
CA LEU A 260 -1.37 11.97 20.90
C LEU A 260 -1.38 11.98 19.37
N ASP A 261 -1.92 10.94 18.78
CA ASP A 261 -2.09 10.87 17.34
C ASP A 261 -3.28 11.73 16.90
N LEU A 262 -2.98 12.85 16.23
CA LEU A 262 -3.94 13.76 15.62
C LEU A 262 -3.89 13.67 14.10
N GLY A 263 -3.29 12.60 13.58
CA GLY A 263 -3.19 12.34 12.14
C GLY A 263 -4.56 12.29 11.48
N ASP A 264 -4.63 12.83 10.28
CA ASP A 264 -5.84 12.93 9.46
C ASP A 264 -5.75 11.99 8.23
N HIS A 265 -6.71 12.06 7.32
CA HIS A 265 -6.73 11.23 6.11
C HIS A 265 -5.43 11.33 5.28
N LEU A 266 -4.90 12.54 5.15
CA LEU A 266 -3.71 12.80 4.33
C LEU A 266 -2.41 12.36 5.01
N SER A 267 -2.36 12.39 6.33
CA SER A 267 -1.19 11.93 7.08
C SER A 267 -1.04 10.41 7.14
N MET A 268 -2.11 9.62 6.92
CA MET A 268 -2.09 8.17 7.09
C MET A 268 -0.93 7.43 6.41
N PRO A 269 -0.53 7.74 5.16
CA PRO A 269 0.64 7.10 4.53
C PRO A 269 1.99 7.52 5.13
N TYR A 270 2.00 8.54 5.99
CA TYR A 270 3.16 9.18 6.63
C TYR A 270 3.14 9.12 8.15
N ASP A 271 2.22 8.35 8.70
CA ASP A 271 2.05 8.11 10.12
C ASP A 271 2.87 6.88 10.53
N HIS A 272 3.84 7.05 11.45
CA HIS A 272 4.69 5.95 11.86
C HIS A 272 3.94 4.89 12.69
N ILE A 273 2.83 5.26 13.36
CA ILE A 273 1.98 4.32 14.09
C ILE A 273 1.20 3.47 13.10
N ALA A 274 0.56 4.10 12.11
CA ALA A 274 -0.10 3.39 11.02
C ALA A 274 0.88 2.48 10.24
N ALA A 275 2.10 2.95 10.00
CA ALA A 275 3.14 2.16 9.33
C ALA A 275 3.59 0.93 10.13
N ALA A 276 3.66 1.04 11.47
CA ALA A 276 3.92 -0.11 12.34
C ALA A 276 2.77 -1.12 12.33
N ASP A 277 1.52 -0.64 12.26
CA ASP A 277 0.35 -1.50 12.11
C ASP A 277 0.32 -2.20 10.73
N VAL A 278 0.79 -1.54 9.66
CA VAL A 278 0.99 -2.18 8.34
C VAL A 278 1.96 -3.34 8.47
N LEU A 279 3.14 -3.13 9.07
CA LEU A 279 4.12 -4.21 9.28
C LEU A 279 3.53 -5.35 10.12
N THR A 280 2.78 -5.03 11.17
CA THR A 280 2.11 -6.02 12.03
C THR A 280 1.03 -6.80 11.27
N ALA A 281 0.30 -6.16 10.34
CA ALA A 281 -0.71 -6.83 9.52
C ALA A 281 -0.08 -7.79 8.50
N LEU A 282 1.09 -7.44 7.97
CA LEU A 282 1.83 -8.26 7.01
C LEU A 282 2.59 -9.42 7.68
N ASP A 283 2.99 -9.26 8.94
CA ASP A 283 3.68 -10.28 9.75
C ASP A 283 3.13 -10.29 11.18
N PRO A 284 1.94 -10.88 11.39
CA PRO A 284 1.27 -10.87 12.69
C PRO A 284 1.96 -11.71 13.77
N LEU A 285 2.89 -12.58 13.39
CA LEU A 285 3.69 -13.35 14.33
C LEU A 285 4.81 -12.50 14.98
N HIS A 286 5.20 -11.41 14.35
CA HIS A 286 6.22 -10.49 14.83
C HIS A 286 5.67 -9.05 14.86
N PRO A 287 4.71 -8.75 15.75
CA PRO A 287 4.06 -7.44 15.81
C PRO A 287 5.07 -6.33 16.11
N ARG A 288 4.90 -5.18 15.47
CA ARG A 288 5.79 -4.04 15.60
C ARG A 288 5.24 -3.06 16.64
N GLY A 289 6.09 -2.74 17.61
CA GLY A 289 5.82 -1.64 18.55
C GLY A 289 6.14 -0.28 17.90
N PHE A 290 5.54 0.76 18.45
CA PHE A 290 5.79 2.14 18.05
C PHE A 290 5.84 3.06 19.29
N PRO A 291 6.60 4.15 19.25
CA PRO A 291 6.49 5.18 20.28
C PRO A 291 5.20 5.97 20.09
N CYS A 292 4.44 6.21 21.18
CA CYS A 292 3.29 7.11 21.12
C CYS A 292 3.80 8.55 21.19
N THR A 293 4.03 9.14 20.03
CA THR A 293 4.45 10.55 19.87
C THR A 293 3.38 11.33 19.12
N PRO A 294 3.33 12.66 19.21
CA PRO A 294 2.37 13.46 18.48
C PRO A 294 2.50 13.28 16.96
N ILE A 295 1.39 12.98 16.31
CA ILE A 295 1.24 12.99 14.85
C ILE A 295 0.46 14.24 14.48
N ALA A 296 0.96 14.99 13.50
CA ALA A 296 0.29 16.20 13.04
C ALA A 296 -0.63 15.93 11.85
N PRO A 297 -1.81 16.58 11.76
CA PRO A 297 -2.65 16.52 10.57
C PRO A 297 -1.87 16.89 9.31
N THR A 298 -2.13 16.20 8.20
CA THR A 298 -1.49 16.35 6.88
C THR A 298 0.03 16.09 6.88
N ALA A 299 0.73 16.50 7.92
CA ALA A 299 2.19 16.40 7.98
C ALA A 299 2.67 15.00 8.36
N GLY A 300 1.90 14.24 9.14
CA GLY A 300 2.39 12.98 9.69
C GLY A 300 3.38 13.17 10.84
N GLY A 301 4.24 12.17 11.08
CA GLY A 301 5.24 12.21 12.16
C GLY A 301 5.81 10.84 12.54
#